data_b5537aecec730ebd3023de769fe32436
#
_entry.id   b5537aecec730ebd3023de769fe32436
#
_cell.length_a   1.000
_cell.length_b   1.000
_cell.length_c   1.000
_cell.angle_alpha   90.00
_cell.angle_beta   90.00
_cell.angle_gamma   90.00
#
_symmetry.space_group_name_H-M   'P 1'
#
loop_
_entity.id
_entity.type
_entity.pdbx_description
1 polymer ?
#
loop_
_entity_poly.entity_id
_entity_poly.type
_entity_poly.pdbx_seq_one_letter_code
_entity_poly.pdbx_strand_id
1 'polypeptide(L)'
;GRSYALVELVDLAPTLLEAAGLPPAPGMQGRSLAPLLRDDGGRDQHRDDVYCEYYNALDRPAEPPQHSTMVRTRRHKLVLHHSTNEGELYDLREDPGENANRWESAAHAQIKTGLLIQLANRMAWTVDPLPVRATPQLEG
;
A
#
# COMPACT_ATOMS: atom_id res chain seq x y z
N GLY A 1 15.22 18.91 4.27
CA GLY A 1 15.66 17.89 3.32
C GLY A 1 14.51 17.37 2.49
N ARG A 2 14.79 16.61 1.44
CA ARG A 2 13.81 15.92 0.59
C ARG A 2 14.18 14.44 0.57
N SER A 3 13.19 13.57 0.67
CA SER A 3 13.33 12.12 0.56
C SER A 3 12.47 11.61 -0.60
N TYR A 4 12.93 10.53 -1.24
CA TYR A 4 12.20 9.77 -2.27
C TYR A 4 11.76 8.39 -1.74
N ALA A 5 11.77 8.22 -0.42
CA ALA A 5 11.27 6.99 0.21
C ALA A 5 9.78 6.80 -0.09
N LEU A 6 9.40 5.55 -0.32
CA LEU A 6 8.01 5.17 -0.42
C LEU A 6 7.41 5.13 0.99
N VAL A 7 6.35 5.92 1.22
CA VAL A 7 5.68 6.06 2.52
C VAL A 7 4.18 5.93 2.36
N GLU A 8 3.49 5.52 3.41
CA GLU A 8 2.03 5.37 3.47
C GLU A 8 1.44 6.29 4.55
N LEU A 9 0.18 6.68 4.42
CA LEU A 9 -0.49 7.51 5.44
C LEU A 9 -0.55 6.83 6.82
N VAL A 10 -0.64 5.50 6.85
CA VAL A 10 -0.63 4.72 8.09
C VAL A 10 0.67 4.87 8.88
N ASP A 11 1.76 5.36 8.26
CA ASP A 11 3.06 5.59 8.89
C ASP A 11 3.06 6.83 9.80
N LEU A 12 2.07 7.72 9.65
CA LEU A 12 2.00 8.94 10.45
C LEU A 12 1.71 8.66 11.92
N ALA A 13 0.77 7.78 12.22
CA ALA A 13 0.37 7.48 13.59
C ALA A 13 1.53 6.93 14.45
N PRO A 14 2.27 5.87 14.03
CA PRO A 14 3.42 5.40 14.79
C PRO A 14 4.56 6.44 14.85
N THR A 15 4.69 7.31 13.84
CA THR A 15 5.67 8.40 13.86
C THR A 15 5.36 9.41 14.98
N LEU A 16 4.09 9.80 15.10
CA LEU A 16 3.66 10.75 16.13
C LEU A 16 3.79 10.14 17.54
N LEU A 17 3.47 8.86 17.71
CA LEU A 17 3.66 8.16 18.98
C LEU A 17 5.15 8.10 19.36
N GLU A 18 6.03 7.76 18.43
CA GLU A 18 7.48 7.75 18.67
C GLU A 18 7.99 9.15 19.04
N ALA A 19 7.52 10.19 18.34
CA ALA A 19 7.90 11.57 18.65
C ALA A 19 7.44 12.01 20.04
N ALA A 20 6.34 11.45 20.54
CA ALA A 20 5.81 11.68 21.90
C ALA A 20 6.47 10.77 22.97
N GLY A 21 7.41 9.89 22.59
CA GLY A 21 8.02 8.92 23.50
C GLY A 21 7.10 7.77 23.90
N LEU A 22 6.04 7.53 23.12
CA LEU A 22 5.07 6.47 23.37
C LEU A 22 5.33 5.27 22.45
N PRO A 23 5.07 4.03 22.92
CA PRO A 23 5.18 2.86 22.06
C PRO A 23 4.06 2.82 21.03
N PRO A 24 4.26 2.18 19.86
CA PRO A 24 3.19 1.96 18.91
C PRO A 24 2.10 1.09 19.53
N ALA A 25 0.83 1.36 19.19
CA ALA A 25 -0.27 0.53 19.67
C ALA A 25 -0.24 -0.86 18.97
N PRO A 26 -0.69 -1.92 19.67
CA PRO A 26 -0.84 -3.25 19.08
C PRO A 26 -1.70 -3.20 17.80
N GLY A 27 -1.29 -3.91 16.76
CA GLY A 27 -2.03 -3.97 15.49
C GLY A 27 -1.74 -2.83 14.50
N MET A 28 -0.93 -1.83 14.87
CA MET A 28 -0.51 -0.81 13.92
C MET A 28 0.33 -1.42 12.78
N GLN A 29 -0.10 -1.20 11.54
CA GLN A 29 0.59 -1.68 10.34
C GLN A 29 1.59 -0.67 9.78
N GLY A 30 1.49 0.57 10.21
CA GLY A 30 2.41 1.64 9.84
C GLY A 30 3.81 1.45 10.45
N ARG A 31 4.79 2.08 9.81
CA ARG A 31 6.18 2.14 10.29
C ARG A 31 6.56 3.59 10.56
N SER A 32 7.19 3.87 11.68
CA SER A 32 7.59 5.24 12.00
C SER A 32 8.54 5.82 10.93
N LEU A 33 8.28 7.05 10.55
CA LEU A 33 9.13 7.85 9.66
C LEU A 33 10.28 8.53 10.40
N ALA A 34 10.38 8.39 11.71
CA ALA A 34 11.40 9.04 12.52
C ALA A 34 12.84 8.75 12.06
N PRO A 35 13.19 7.52 11.59
CA PRO A 35 14.50 7.26 11.02
C PRO A 35 14.81 8.11 9.77
N LEU A 36 13.81 8.34 8.91
CA LEU A 36 13.97 9.23 7.74
C LEU A 36 14.13 10.70 8.15
N LEU A 37 13.45 11.12 9.22
CA LEU A 37 13.50 12.49 9.73
C LEU A 37 14.83 12.80 10.43
N ARG A 38 15.42 11.81 11.10
CA ARG A 38 16.73 11.91 11.77
C ARG A 38 17.93 11.65 10.84
N ASP A 39 17.68 11.15 9.64
CA ASP A 39 18.73 10.71 8.70
C ASP A 39 19.52 9.48 9.18
N ASP A 40 18.89 8.64 9.99
CA ASP A 40 19.48 7.46 10.64
C ASP A 40 19.33 6.22 9.74
N GLY A 41 20.08 6.06 8.69
CA GLY A 41 20.05 4.81 7.91
C GLY A 41 19.62 4.93 6.45
N GLY A 42 19.71 6.11 5.89
CA GLY A 42 19.48 6.36 4.46
C GLY A 42 18.11 6.98 4.18
N ARG A 43 18.15 8.18 3.64
CA ARG A 43 16.97 9.05 3.41
C ARG A 43 15.91 8.48 2.49
N ASP A 44 16.24 7.46 1.70
CA ASP A 44 15.37 6.98 0.66
C ASP A 44 14.95 5.51 0.84
N GLN A 45 15.21 4.93 2.03
CA GLN A 45 14.84 3.55 2.35
C GLN A 45 13.84 3.49 3.49
N HIS A 46 12.61 3.10 3.18
CA HIS A 46 11.56 2.88 4.18
C HIS A 46 10.72 1.66 3.83
N ARG A 47 10.22 1.59 2.59
CA ARG A 47 9.44 0.49 2.04
C ARG A 47 9.90 0.16 0.62
N ASP A 48 9.71 -1.09 0.20
CA ASP A 48 9.95 -1.53 -1.18
C ASP A 48 8.76 -1.22 -2.08
N ASP A 49 7.57 -1.19 -1.49
CA ASP A 49 6.31 -0.82 -2.13
C ASP A 49 5.39 -0.05 -1.19
N VAL A 50 4.38 0.58 -1.77
CA VAL A 50 3.24 1.16 -1.06
C VAL A 50 1.94 0.61 -1.61
N TYR A 51 0.96 0.48 -0.73
CA TYR A 51 -0.39 0.02 -1.01
C TYR A 51 -1.39 1.14 -0.74
N CYS A 52 -2.42 1.21 -1.56
CA CYS A 52 -3.54 2.12 -1.35
C CYS A 52 -4.83 1.45 -1.81
N GLU A 53 -5.91 1.72 -1.12
CA GLU A 53 -7.23 1.27 -1.49
C GLU A 53 -8.22 2.43 -1.47
N TYR A 54 -9.21 2.35 -2.34
CA TYR A 54 -10.33 3.26 -2.42
C TYR A 54 -11.62 2.46 -2.53
N TYR A 55 -12.51 2.65 -1.59
CA TYR A 55 -13.80 1.96 -1.51
C TYR A 55 -14.91 2.99 -1.39
N ASN A 56 -15.49 3.38 -2.54
CA ASN A 56 -16.72 4.16 -2.66
C ASN A 56 -16.84 5.33 -1.63
N ALA A 57 -15.72 6.02 -1.38
CA ALA A 57 -15.58 7.01 -0.32
C ALA A 57 -16.20 8.38 -0.64
N LEU A 58 -16.98 8.50 -1.73
CA LEU A 58 -17.71 9.72 -2.07
C LEU A 58 -19.09 9.73 -1.39
N ASP A 59 -19.58 10.91 -1.08
CA ASP A 59 -20.92 11.13 -0.49
C ASP A 59 -22.08 10.59 -1.34
N ARG A 60 -21.83 10.33 -2.62
CA ARG A 60 -22.78 9.70 -3.53
C ARG A 60 -22.21 8.35 -3.98
N PRO A 61 -22.88 7.25 -3.65
CA PRO A 61 -22.48 5.95 -4.17
C PRO A 61 -22.44 5.99 -5.70
N ALA A 62 -21.30 5.63 -6.30
CA ALA A 62 -21.24 5.42 -7.73
C ALA A 62 -21.93 4.10 -8.09
N GLU A 63 -22.60 4.07 -9.24
CA GLU A 63 -23.19 2.85 -9.79
C GLU A 63 -22.47 2.53 -11.13
N PRO A 64 -21.66 1.46 -11.22
CA PRO A 64 -21.33 0.48 -10.17
C PRO A 64 -20.42 1.07 -9.08
N PRO A 65 -20.38 0.46 -7.88
CA PRO A 65 -19.52 0.90 -6.79
C PRO A 65 -18.05 0.96 -7.22
N GLN A 66 -17.36 2.05 -6.90
CA GLN A 66 -15.95 2.21 -7.26
C GLN A 66 -15.05 1.64 -6.18
N HIS A 67 -14.52 0.46 -6.44
CA HIS A 67 -13.51 -0.17 -5.60
C HIS A 67 -12.21 -0.31 -6.39
N SER A 68 -11.15 0.28 -5.89
CA SER A 68 -9.84 0.22 -6.54
C SER A 68 -8.75 -0.05 -5.51
N THR A 69 -7.79 -0.85 -5.90
CA THR A 69 -6.58 -1.08 -5.11
C THR A 69 -5.35 -0.80 -5.96
N MET A 70 -4.28 -0.36 -5.31
CA MET A 70 -3.07 0.06 -5.98
C MET A 70 -1.84 -0.48 -5.23
N VAL A 71 -0.87 -0.95 -5.99
CA VAL A 71 0.49 -1.17 -5.51
C VAL A 71 1.46 -0.36 -6.34
N ARG A 72 2.40 0.32 -5.69
CA ARG A 72 3.46 1.08 -6.33
C ARG A 72 4.81 0.68 -5.75
N THR A 73 5.73 0.34 -6.63
CA THR A 73 7.16 0.20 -6.35
C THR A 73 7.90 1.48 -6.78
N ARG A 74 9.22 1.49 -6.67
CA ARG A 74 10.02 2.63 -7.18
C ARG A 74 9.91 2.80 -8.70
N ARG A 75 9.66 1.71 -9.44
CA ARG A 75 9.64 1.73 -10.90
C ARG A 75 8.24 1.61 -11.49
N HIS A 76 7.38 0.80 -10.90
CA HIS A 76 6.09 0.50 -11.50
C HIS A 76 4.94 0.87 -10.55
N LYS A 77 3.82 1.24 -11.14
CA LYS A 77 2.55 1.42 -10.45
C LYS A 77 1.49 0.58 -11.16
N LEU A 78 0.71 -0.16 -10.39
CA LEU A 78 -0.43 -0.92 -10.87
C LEU A 78 -1.66 -0.53 -10.06
N VAL A 79 -2.76 -0.23 -10.75
CA VAL A 79 -4.09 -0.03 -10.17
C VAL A 79 -5.02 -1.10 -10.73
N LEU A 80 -5.85 -1.69 -9.88
CA LEU A 80 -6.91 -2.61 -10.28
C LEU A 80 -8.26 -2.03 -9.87
N HIS A 81 -9.16 -1.88 -10.85
CA HIS A 81 -10.54 -1.45 -10.67
C HIS A 81 -11.43 -2.69 -10.55
N HIS A 82 -11.80 -3.05 -9.32
CA HIS A 82 -12.49 -4.31 -9.02
C HIS A 82 -13.91 -4.40 -9.62
N SER A 83 -14.56 -3.27 -9.82
CA SER A 83 -15.95 -3.26 -10.37
C SER A 83 -16.01 -3.53 -11.87
N THR A 84 -14.94 -3.20 -12.61
CA THR A 84 -14.88 -3.36 -14.08
C THR A 84 -13.87 -4.41 -14.52
N ASN A 85 -13.00 -4.89 -13.62
CA ASN A 85 -11.84 -5.74 -13.92
C ASN A 85 -10.83 -5.09 -14.89
N GLU A 86 -10.91 -3.78 -15.03
CA GLU A 86 -9.93 -2.97 -15.76
C GLU A 86 -8.78 -2.59 -14.85
N GLY A 87 -7.69 -2.12 -15.43
CA GLY A 87 -6.57 -1.69 -14.65
C GLY A 87 -5.65 -0.72 -15.35
N GLU A 88 -4.69 -0.26 -14.58
CA GLU A 88 -3.65 0.64 -15.05
C GLU A 88 -2.28 0.08 -14.67
N LEU A 89 -1.33 0.19 -15.58
CA LEU A 89 0.06 -0.17 -15.37
C LEU A 89 0.97 0.89 -15.96
N TYR A 90 1.87 1.41 -15.14
CA TYR A 90 2.83 2.45 -15.55
C TYR A 90 4.26 2.05 -15.20
N ASP A 91 5.21 2.35 -16.11
CA ASP A 91 6.64 2.35 -15.82
C ASP A 91 7.05 3.77 -15.46
N LEU A 92 7.16 4.07 -14.19
CA LEU A 92 7.43 5.42 -13.66
C LEU A 92 8.83 5.94 -13.98
N ARG A 93 9.73 5.06 -14.45
CA ARG A 93 11.06 5.48 -14.91
C ARG A 93 10.99 6.04 -16.32
N GLU A 94 10.19 5.44 -17.21
CA GLU A 94 10.01 5.86 -18.59
C GLU A 94 8.92 6.92 -18.74
N ASP A 95 7.89 6.82 -17.90
CA ASP A 95 6.71 7.67 -17.90
C ASP A 95 6.35 8.14 -16.48
N PRO A 96 7.13 9.06 -15.89
CA PRO A 96 6.86 9.58 -14.55
C PRO A 96 5.56 10.39 -14.45
N GLY A 97 4.98 10.77 -15.59
CA GLY A 97 3.70 11.48 -15.68
C GLY A 97 2.48 10.58 -15.79
N GLU A 98 2.67 9.25 -15.85
CA GLU A 98 1.58 8.26 -15.92
C GLU A 98 0.63 8.52 -17.12
N ASN A 99 1.18 8.87 -18.30
CA ASN A 99 0.40 9.22 -19.49
C ASN A 99 0.11 8.01 -20.38
N ALA A 100 0.87 6.92 -20.25
CA ALA A 100 0.82 5.76 -21.13
C ALA A 100 0.48 4.50 -20.34
N ASN A 101 -0.81 4.17 -20.24
CA ASN A 101 -1.26 2.94 -19.60
C ASN A 101 -0.76 1.71 -20.37
N ARG A 102 -0.02 0.81 -19.69
CA ARG A 102 0.57 -0.43 -20.22
C ARG A 102 -0.24 -1.68 -19.86
N TRP A 103 -1.42 -1.54 -19.31
CA TRP A 103 -2.24 -2.66 -18.83
C TRP A 103 -2.45 -3.74 -19.88
N GLU A 104 -2.73 -3.37 -21.13
CA GLU A 104 -2.93 -4.31 -22.25
C GLU A 104 -1.66 -4.64 -23.03
N SER A 105 -0.51 -4.14 -22.59
CA SER A 105 0.75 -4.35 -23.30
C SER A 105 1.28 -5.77 -23.09
N ALA A 106 1.37 -6.56 -24.17
CA ALA A 106 1.94 -7.89 -24.13
C ALA A 106 3.40 -7.90 -23.62
N ALA A 107 4.18 -6.87 -23.95
CA ALA A 107 5.55 -6.70 -23.47
C ALA A 107 5.65 -6.53 -21.96
N HIS A 108 4.58 -6.09 -21.29
CA HIS A 108 4.53 -5.85 -19.85
C HIS A 108 3.75 -6.95 -19.08
N ALA A 109 3.29 -8.02 -19.76
CA ALA A 109 2.45 -9.05 -19.15
C ALA A 109 3.08 -9.71 -17.92
N GLN A 110 4.38 -10.01 -17.97
CA GLN A 110 5.10 -10.61 -16.85
C GLN A 110 5.19 -9.64 -15.66
N ILE A 111 5.45 -8.37 -15.91
CA ILE A 111 5.50 -7.31 -14.90
C ILE A 111 4.11 -7.16 -14.25
N LYS A 112 3.05 -7.10 -15.08
CA LYS A 112 1.66 -7.07 -14.60
C LYS A 112 1.35 -8.22 -13.67
N THR A 113 1.68 -9.46 -14.07
CA THR A 113 1.45 -10.64 -13.23
C THR A 113 2.17 -10.55 -11.89
N GLY A 114 3.44 -10.15 -11.87
CA GLY A 114 4.22 -9.98 -10.64
C GLY A 114 3.60 -8.95 -9.70
N LEU A 115 3.17 -7.80 -10.24
CA LEU A 115 2.53 -6.74 -9.46
C LEU A 115 1.14 -7.14 -8.95
N LEU A 116 0.37 -7.93 -9.71
CA LEU A 116 -0.92 -8.46 -9.24
C LEU A 116 -0.74 -9.43 -8.07
N ILE A 117 0.28 -10.29 -8.10
CA ILE A 117 0.62 -11.17 -6.97
C ILE A 117 1.03 -10.31 -5.75
N GLN A 118 1.86 -9.29 -5.98
CA GLN A 118 2.28 -8.37 -4.91
C GLN A 118 1.08 -7.62 -4.31
N LEU A 119 0.16 -7.13 -5.16
CA LEU A 119 -1.08 -6.49 -4.73
C LEU A 119 -1.94 -7.43 -3.88
N ALA A 120 -2.16 -8.68 -4.33
CA ALA A 120 -2.90 -9.68 -3.59
C ALA A 120 -2.29 -9.97 -2.21
N ASN A 121 -0.95 -10.07 -2.14
CA ASN A 121 -0.25 -10.25 -0.88
C ASN A 121 -0.44 -9.03 0.05
N ARG A 122 -0.35 -7.81 -0.48
CA ARG A 122 -0.59 -6.60 0.31
C ARG A 122 -2.02 -6.57 0.86
N MET A 123 -3.01 -6.88 0.04
CA MET A 123 -4.41 -6.97 0.45
C MET A 123 -4.61 -7.99 1.58
N ALA A 124 -3.98 -9.17 1.49
CA ALA A 124 -4.08 -10.21 2.52
C ALA A 124 -3.49 -9.78 3.88
N TRP A 125 -2.47 -8.92 3.86
CA TRP A 125 -1.80 -8.45 5.08
C TRP A 125 -2.38 -7.13 5.64
N THR A 126 -3.30 -6.47 4.94
CA THR A 126 -4.02 -5.29 5.44
C THR A 126 -5.25 -5.63 6.28
N VAL A 127 -5.63 -6.91 6.32
CA VAL A 127 -6.66 -7.38 7.26
C VAL A 127 -6.16 -7.12 8.67
N ASP A 128 -6.95 -6.37 9.44
CA ASP A 128 -6.66 -6.08 10.85
C ASP A 128 -6.37 -7.39 11.58
N PRO A 129 -5.18 -7.57 12.17
CA PRO A 129 -4.90 -8.77 12.94
C PRO A 129 -5.82 -8.78 14.15
N LEU A 130 -7.01 -9.36 13.97
CA LEU A 130 -7.92 -9.60 15.07
C LEU A 130 -7.14 -10.31 16.19
N PRO A 131 -7.33 -9.92 17.46
CA PRO A 131 -6.70 -10.61 18.55
C PRO A 131 -6.99 -12.12 18.39
N VAL A 132 -5.94 -12.93 18.52
CA VAL A 132 -6.08 -14.39 18.48
C VAL A 132 -7.27 -14.76 19.35
N ARG A 133 -8.31 -15.33 18.74
CA ARG A 133 -9.45 -15.82 19.51
C ARG A 133 -8.91 -16.86 20.46
N ALA A 134 -8.76 -16.50 21.73
CA ALA A 134 -8.60 -17.47 22.79
C ALA A 134 -9.92 -18.26 22.84
N THR A 135 -9.97 -19.40 22.16
CA THR A 135 -11.05 -20.36 22.35
C THR A 135 -10.86 -20.89 23.75
N PRO A 136 -11.83 -20.72 24.69
CA PRO A 136 -11.75 -21.41 25.97
C PRO A 136 -11.64 -22.89 25.64
N GLN A 137 -10.58 -23.57 26.09
CA GLN A 137 -10.56 -25.02 26.08
C GLN A 137 -11.70 -25.44 27.00
N LEU A 138 -12.73 -26.04 26.41
CA LEU A 138 -13.72 -26.78 27.19
C LEU A 138 -12.98 -27.95 27.76
N GLU A 139 -12.56 -27.83 29.04
CA GLU A 139 -12.11 -28.97 29.84
C GLU A 139 -13.31 -29.91 29.95
N GLY A 140 -13.21 -31.10 29.31
CA GLY A 140 -14.16 -32.19 29.39
C GLY A 140 -13.86 -33.09 30.60
#